data_f937b5276c031fa5ed91e8dbc83280b9
#
_entry.id   f937b5276c031fa5ed91e8dbc83280b9
#
_cell.length_a   1.000
_cell.length_b   1.000
_cell.length_c   1.000
_cell.angle_alpha   90.00
_cell.angle_beta   90.00
_cell.angle_gamma   90.00
#
_symmetry.space_group_name_H-M   'P 1'
#
loop_
_entity.id
_entity.type
_entity.pdbx_description
1 polymer ?
#
loop_
_entity_poly.entity_id
_entity_poly.type
_entity_poly.pdbx_seq_one_letter_code
_entity_poly.pdbx_strand_id
1 'polypeptide(L)'
;MNSHLTLLPVLWMNAKHTAVILSQAAWGKSSMAAKKKAKSPGTSPVDKPAGRLNGTAASARTSGTAAARETSRLLLDIEAIHCRPDNPYIFTSGRASPVYIDCRKLISFPEARAKIMNHALKMIDKDIGWNKIDVVAGGETAGIPFAAFLAALAKKPMIYVRKEPKGFGRMAQIEGDLKPGKRVLLVEDLATDGGSKLVFIEALKKAEAKVTDCFVIFHYGIFPQSIEMLAAGGVKLHALATWWDALEAAQKHKYFDERGLTETRAFLEAPEQWSANHGGRPPAPRAMLGR
;
A
#
# COMPACT_ATOMS: atom_id res chain seq x y z
N MET A 1 -8.14 -58.22 -30.18
CA MET A 1 -9.39 -57.78 -29.55
C MET A 1 -9.22 -56.30 -29.28
N ASN A 2 -9.87 -55.49 -30.10
CA ASN A 2 -9.82 -54.03 -30.12
C ASN A 2 -10.80 -53.45 -29.08
N SER A 3 -10.35 -52.48 -28.30
CA SER A 3 -11.25 -51.62 -27.51
C SER A 3 -10.93 -50.16 -27.80
N HIS A 4 -11.81 -49.57 -28.59
CA HIS A 4 -11.83 -48.14 -28.90
C HIS A 4 -12.20 -47.31 -27.67
N LEU A 5 -11.37 -46.33 -27.30
CA LEU A 5 -11.71 -45.25 -26.40
C LEU A 5 -12.10 -44.03 -27.23
N THR A 6 -13.36 -43.67 -27.14
CA THR A 6 -13.97 -42.53 -27.82
C THR A 6 -13.71 -41.26 -27.03
N LEU A 7 -13.01 -40.31 -27.64
CA LEU A 7 -12.82 -38.94 -27.12
C LEU A 7 -14.06 -38.10 -27.46
N LEU A 8 -14.69 -37.53 -26.46
CA LEU A 8 -15.73 -36.50 -26.60
C LEU A 8 -15.07 -35.10 -26.62
N PRO A 9 -15.46 -34.21 -27.54
CA PRO A 9 -14.95 -32.85 -27.58
C PRO A 9 -15.73 -31.94 -26.60
N VAL A 10 -15.00 -31.18 -25.78
CA VAL A 10 -15.56 -30.14 -24.95
C VAL A 10 -15.85 -28.91 -25.81
N LEU A 11 -17.13 -28.59 -25.97
CA LEU A 11 -17.60 -27.36 -26.62
C LEU A 11 -17.26 -26.15 -25.77
N TRP A 12 -16.49 -25.26 -26.32
CA TRP A 12 -16.35 -23.86 -25.85
C TRP A 12 -17.57 -23.06 -26.34
N MET A 13 -18.41 -22.63 -25.43
CA MET A 13 -19.45 -21.63 -25.74
C MET A 13 -18.93 -20.22 -25.43
N ASN A 14 -18.69 -19.47 -26.49
CA ASN A 14 -18.53 -18.03 -26.52
C ASN A 14 -19.88 -17.36 -26.18
N ALA A 15 -19.93 -16.53 -25.14
CA ALA A 15 -21.02 -15.61 -24.94
C ALA A 15 -20.52 -14.17 -25.14
N LYS A 16 -21.02 -13.57 -26.18
CA LYS A 16 -20.79 -12.19 -26.65
C LYS A 16 -21.44 -11.18 -25.72
N HIS A 17 -20.74 -10.09 -25.55
CA HIS A 17 -21.14 -8.68 -25.39
C HIS A 17 -22.62 -8.37 -25.38
N THR A 18 -23.07 -7.65 -24.38
CA THR A 18 -24.14 -6.67 -24.56
C THR A 18 -23.80 -5.39 -23.77
N ALA A 19 -23.49 -4.37 -24.53
CA ALA A 19 -23.39 -2.99 -24.06
C ALA A 19 -24.80 -2.45 -23.83
N VAL A 20 -25.02 -1.75 -22.72
CA VAL A 20 -26.19 -0.90 -22.54
C VAL A 20 -25.69 0.52 -22.30
N ILE A 21 -25.90 1.33 -23.34
CA ILE A 21 -25.89 2.80 -23.32
C ILE A 21 -27.32 3.26 -23.04
N LEU A 22 -27.45 4.42 -22.40
CA LEU A 22 -28.58 5.33 -22.24
C LEU A 22 -28.90 5.59 -20.75
N SER A 23 -29.18 6.80 -20.33
CA SER A 23 -29.39 8.11 -20.97
C SER A 23 -29.43 9.18 -19.88
N GLN A 24 -29.04 10.37 -20.26
CA GLN A 24 -29.25 11.62 -19.51
C GLN A 24 -30.72 11.95 -19.40
N ALA A 25 -31.15 12.43 -18.25
CA ALA A 25 -32.30 13.34 -18.20
C ALA A 25 -32.14 14.31 -17.03
N ALA A 26 -32.22 15.56 -17.39
CA ALA A 26 -32.15 16.77 -16.60
C ALA A 26 -33.41 17.02 -15.76
N TRP A 27 -33.20 17.68 -14.63
CA TRP A 27 -34.15 18.61 -13.98
C TRP A 27 -33.31 19.45 -13.03
N GLY A 28 -33.25 20.75 -13.05
CA GLY A 28 -34.26 21.74 -13.23
C GLY A 28 -34.11 22.74 -12.09
N LYS A 29 -33.76 23.97 -12.43
CA LYS A 29 -33.51 25.17 -11.61
C LYS A 29 -34.60 25.50 -10.57
N SER A 30 -34.15 26.10 -9.43
CA SER A 30 -34.73 27.32 -8.82
C SER A 30 -34.05 27.52 -7.47
N SER A 31 -33.38 28.58 -7.16
CA SER A 31 -33.61 30.02 -7.05
C SER A 31 -33.66 30.51 -5.59
N MET A 32 -32.91 31.61 -5.36
CA MET A 32 -33.02 32.69 -4.35
C MET A 32 -32.43 32.48 -2.94
N ALA A 33 -31.30 33.03 -2.70
CA ALA A 33 -30.97 34.35 -2.10
C ALA A 33 -31.56 34.64 -0.70
N ALA A 34 -30.63 34.78 0.27
CA ALA A 34 -30.75 35.78 1.33
C ALA A 34 -29.37 36.14 1.90
N LYS A 35 -29.01 37.41 1.71
CA LYS A 35 -27.93 38.13 2.38
C LYS A 35 -28.29 38.35 3.84
N LYS A 36 -27.34 38.14 4.78
CA LYS A 36 -27.26 38.94 6.01
C LYS A 36 -25.81 39.23 6.37
N LYS A 37 -25.53 40.54 6.43
CA LYS A 37 -24.35 41.21 6.97
C LYS A 37 -24.37 41.23 8.49
N ALA A 38 -23.21 41.28 9.06
CA ALA A 38 -22.72 42.03 10.23
C ALA A 38 -21.91 41.10 11.14
N LYS A 39 -20.79 41.42 11.74
CA LYS A 39 -20.06 42.60 12.16
C LYS A 39 -18.74 42.03 12.74
N SER A 40 -17.61 42.55 12.41
CA SER A 40 -16.42 42.47 13.25
C SER A 40 -16.58 43.49 14.42
N PRO A 41 -15.97 43.26 15.55
CA PRO A 41 -14.68 43.92 15.84
C PRO A 41 -13.75 43.13 16.77
N GLY A 42 -12.48 43.54 16.82
CA GLY A 42 -11.69 43.51 18.01
C GLY A 42 -10.33 42.84 17.89
N THR A 43 -9.36 43.66 17.56
CA THR A 43 -7.91 43.45 17.71
C THR A 43 -7.50 43.26 19.18
N SER A 44 -6.57 42.34 19.46
CA SER A 44 -5.26 42.65 20.03
C SER A 44 -4.41 41.42 20.36
N PRO A 45 -3.10 41.51 20.35
CA PRO A 45 -2.16 40.42 20.18
C PRO A 45 -1.64 39.89 21.51
N VAL A 46 -1.33 38.59 21.54
CA VAL A 46 -0.39 38.06 22.54
C VAL A 46 0.58 37.14 21.84
N ASP A 47 1.78 37.62 21.65
CA ASP A 47 2.98 36.87 21.37
C ASP A 47 3.19 35.74 22.39
N LYS A 48 3.33 34.51 21.90
CA LYS A 48 4.11 33.48 22.58
C LYS A 48 4.96 32.72 21.55
N PRO A 49 6.22 32.42 21.90
CA PRO A 49 7.20 31.94 20.93
C PRO A 49 6.88 30.53 20.45
N ALA A 50 7.02 30.33 19.14
CA ALA A 50 6.99 29.04 18.50
C ALA A 50 8.07 28.14 19.11
N GLY A 51 7.62 27.15 19.88
CA GLY A 51 8.46 26.04 20.30
C GLY A 51 8.95 25.28 19.07
N ARG A 52 10.26 25.18 18.94
CA ARG A 52 10.94 24.34 17.93
C ARG A 52 10.42 22.92 18.02
N LEU A 53 9.62 22.50 17.04
CA LEU A 53 9.37 21.10 16.74
C LEU A 53 10.54 20.58 15.87
N ASN A 54 11.71 20.50 16.49
CA ASN A 54 12.83 19.73 15.93
C ASN A 54 12.77 18.33 16.56
N GLY A 55 12.37 17.30 15.79
CA GLY A 55 12.58 15.96 16.28
C GLY A 55 11.84 14.80 15.66
N THR A 56 11.10 14.94 14.54
CA THR A 56 10.36 13.77 14.01
C THR A 56 10.49 13.48 12.51
N ALA A 57 11.14 14.33 11.73
CA ALA A 57 11.28 14.10 10.29
C ALA A 57 12.47 13.19 9.87
N ALA A 58 13.41 12.92 10.76
CA ALA A 58 14.62 12.15 10.44
C ALA A 58 14.44 10.62 10.55
N SER A 59 13.39 10.15 11.22
CA SER A 59 13.20 8.71 11.53
C SER A 59 12.63 7.87 10.38
N ALA A 60 12.20 8.49 9.26
CA ALA A 60 11.51 7.78 8.19
C ALA A 60 12.40 7.49 6.95
N ARG A 61 13.66 7.96 6.92
CA ARG A 61 14.43 7.93 5.68
C ARG A 61 14.95 6.55 5.32
N THR A 62 15.72 5.90 6.17
CA THR A 62 16.16 4.51 5.91
C THR A 62 15.92 3.63 7.12
N SER A 63 15.66 2.35 6.92
CA SER A 63 15.68 1.38 8.01
C SER A 63 17.13 1.09 8.44
N GLY A 64 18.11 1.32 7.57
CA GLY A 64 19.55 1.15 7.80
C GLY A 64 19.99 -0.26 8.19
N THR A 65 19.07 -1.23 8.15
CA THR A 65 19.34 -2.59 8.59
C THR A 65 19.98 -3.44 7.47
N ALA A 66 20.69 -4.48 7.84
CA ALA A 66 21.21 -5.44 6.86
C ALA A 66 20.06 -6.09 6.05
N ALA A 67 18.94 -6.38 6.70
CA ALA A 67 17.76 -6.93 6.05
C ALA A 67 17.16 -5.97 5.00
N ALA A 68 17.09 -4.66 5.30
CA ALA A 68 16.61 -3.66 4.34
C ALA A 68 17.51 -3.52 3.12
N ARG A 69 18.83 -3.46 3.35
CA ARG A 69 19.81 -3.41 2.26
C ARG A 69 19.74 -4.64 1.37
N GLU A 70 19.66 -5.85 1.97
CA GLU A 70 19.54 -7.08 1.20
C GLU A 70 18.19 -7.17 0.47
N THR A 71 17.09 -6.79 1.11
CA THR A 71 15.76 -6.74 0.47
C THR A 71 15.77 -5.81 -0.73
N SER A 72 16.31 -4.59 -0.59
CA SER A 72 16.41 -3.63 -1.68
C SER A 72 17.26 -4.15 -2.83
N ARG A 73 18.42 -4.77 -2.54
CA ARG A 73 19.27 -5.39 -3.56
C ARG A 73 18.55 -6.51 -4.30
N LEU A 74 17.90 -7.42 -3.58
CA LEU A 74 17.15 -8.53 -4.19
C LEU A 74 16.00 -8.02 -5.07
N LEU A 75 15.31 -6.95 -4.68
CA LEU A 75 14.25 -6.34 -5.50
C LEU A 75 14.82 -5.68 -6.77
N LEU A 76 16.03 -5.11 -6.69
CA LEU A 76 16.76 -4.60 -7.86
C LEU A 76 17.25 -5.75 -8.76
N ASP A 77 17.85 -6.80 -8.20
CA ASP A 77 18.34 -7.99 -8.92
C ASP A 77 17.26 -8.64 -9.78
N ILE A 78 16.03 -8.74 -9.26
CA ILE A 78 14.89 -9.30 -10.00
C ILE A 78 14.17 -8.28 -10.88
N GLU A 79 14.71 -7.07 -11.01
CA GLU A 79 14.09 -5.96 -11.75
C GLU A 79 12.65 -5.66 -11.30
N ALA A 80 12.38 -5.74 -9.99
CA ALA A 80 11.13 -5.29 -9.42
C ALA A 80 11.10 -3.76 -9.22
N ILE A 81 12.28 -3.14 -9.19
CA ILE A 81 12.46 -1.69 -9.08
C ILE A 81 12.99 -1.16 -10.40
N HIS A 82 12.34 -0.11 -10.90
CA HIS A 82 12.68 0.54 -12.17
C HIS A 82 12.95 2.03 -11.97
N CYS A 83 13.88 2.57 -12.76
CA CYS A 83 14.18 3.99 -12.84
C CYS A 83 14.13 4.45 -14.29
N ARG A 84 13.36 5.48 -14.61
CA ARG A 84 13.28 6.10 -15.94
C ARG A 84 12.92 7.58 -15.82
N PRO A 85 13.88 8.44 -15.49
CA PRO A 85 13.64 9.87 -15.25
C PRO A 85 13.22 10.63 -16.52
N ASP A 86 13.68 10.18 -17.69
CA ASP A 86 13.36 10.83 -18.99
C ASP A 86 11.94 10.56 -19.47
N ASN A 87 11.34 9.46 -19.02
CA ASN A 87 9.96 9.10 -19.33
C ASN A 87 9.25 8.61 -18.05
N PRO A 88 8.88 9.55 -17.15
CA PRO A 88 8.34 9.23 -15.84
C PRO A 88 7.09 8.37 -15.88
N TYR A 89 6.89 7.61 -14.81
CA TYR A 89 5.64 6.93 -14.56
C TYR A 89 4.58 7.94 -14.14
N ILE A 90 3.39 7.86 -14.72
CA ILE A 90 2.23 8.60 -14.25
C ILE A 90 1.33 7.62 -13.47
N PHE A 91 1.22 7.82 -12.17
CA PHE A 91 0.38 6.98 -11.33
C PHE A 91 -1.11 7.31 -11.52
N THR A 92 -1.99 6.42 -11.08
CA THR A 92 -3.44 6.64 -11.11
C THR A 92 -3.88 7.87 -10.32
N SER A 93 -3.08 8.29 -9.33
CA SER A 93 -3.28 9.55 -8.60
C SER A 93 -2.99 10.80 -9.44
N GLY A 94 -2.39 10.64 -10.63
CA GLY A 94 -1.88 11.74 -11.46
C GLY A 94 -0.44 12.14 -11.19
N ARG A 95 0.17 11.65 -10.10
CA ARG A 95 1.57 11.97 -9.75
C ARG A 95 2.54 11.36 -10.73
N ALA A 96 3.52 12.16 -11.21
CA ALA A 96 4.68 11.68 -11.93
C ALA A 96 5.76 11.18 -10.97
N SER A 97 6.48 10.13 -11.35
CA SER A 97 7.58 9.55 -10.58
C SER A 97 8.68 9.04 -11.51
N PRO A 98 9.97 9.28 -11.23
CA PRO A 98 11.07 8.71 -11.99
C PRO A 98 11.25 7.22 -11.70
N VAL A 99 10.64 6.73 -10.63
CA VAL A 99 10.82 5.36 -10.14
C VAL A 99 9.48 4.64 -9.96
N TYR A 100 9.53 3.32 -10.11
CA TYR A 100 8.39 2.43 -9.91
C TYR A 100 8.85 1.14 -9.26
N ILE A 101 8.02 0.57 -8.42
CA ILE A 101 8.24 -0.75 -7.82
C ILE A 101 7.03 -1.66 -8.02
N ASP A 102 7.28 -2.90 -8.43
CA ASP A 102 6.32 -4.00 -8.45
C ASP A 102 6.78 -5.15 -7.55
N CYS A 103 6.41 -5.09 -6.28
CA CYS A 103 6.70 -6.14 -5.32
C CYS A 103 6.09 -7.50 -5.69
N ARG A 104 5.02 -7.52 -6.52
CA ARG A 104 4.35 -8.76 -6.95
C ARG A 104 5.26 -9.63 -7.81
N LYS A 105 6.25 -9.02 -8.50
CA LYS A 105 7.26 -9.76 -9.26
C LYS A 105 8.02 -10.78 -8.41
N LEU A 106 8.20 -10.47 -7.11
CA LEU A 106 8.86 -11.36 -6.15
C LEU A 106 8.20 -12.75 -6.03
N ILE A 107 6.91 -12.87 -6.30
CA ILE A 107 6.17 -14.15 -6.25
C ILE A 107 6.82 -15.19 -7.16
N SER A 108 7.35 -14.76 -8.31
CA SER A 108 7.93 -15.61 -9.35
C SER A 108 9.41 -15.96 -9.13
N PHE A 109 10.06 -15.42 -8.10
CA PHE A 109 11.49 -15.62 -7.82
C PHE A 109 11.70 -16.36 -6.49
N PRO A 110 11.71 -17.69 -6.47
CA PRO A 110 11.67 -18.47 -5.23
C PRO A 110 12.84 -18.19 -4.28
N GLU A 111 14.04 -17.99 -4.77
CA GLU A 111 15.22 -17.73 -3.93
C GLU A 111 15.18 -16.34 -3.28
N ALA A 112 14.89 -15.28 -4.06
CA ALA A 112 14.73 -13.93 -3.54
C ALA A 112 13.56 -13.87 -2.55
N ARG A 113 12.44 -14.50 -2.92
CA ARG A 113 11.26 -14.61 -2.06
C ARG A 113 11.57 -15.29 -0.74
N ALA A 114 12.27 -16.42 -0.76
CA ALA A 114 12.64 -17.15 0.46
C ALA A 114 13.49 -16.28 1.41
N LYS A 115 14.48 -15.56 0.88
CA LYS A 115 15.33 -14.65 1.66
C LYS A 115 14.53 -13.51 2.27
N ILE A 116 13.71 -12.82 1.45
CA ILE A 116 12.88 -11.68 1.90
C ILE A 116 11.85 -12.14 2.93
N MET A 117 11.18 -13.29 2.73
CA MET A 117 10.24 -13.82 3.71
C MET A 117 10.92 -14.22 5.02
N ASN A 118 12.15 -14.73 5.00
CA ASN A 118 12.91 -14.99 6.20
C ASN A 118 13.33 -13.70 6.94
N HIS A 119 13.64 -12.62 6.22
CA HIS A 119 13.85 -11.31 6.84
C HIS A 119 12.58 -10.80 7.50
N ALA A 120 11.45 -10.93 6.81
CA ALA A 120 10.14 -10.56 7.35
C ALA A 120 9.78 -11.36 8.61
N LEU A 121 9.99 -12.68 8.58
CA LEU A 121 9.74 -13.56 9.73
C LEU A 121 10.52 -13.09 10.97
N LYS A 122 11.82 -12.82 10.82
CA LYS A 122 12.70 -12.37 11.91
C LYS A 122 12.34 -10.96 12.39
N MET A 123 12.01 -10.05 11.48
CA MET A 123 11.62 -8.69 11.84
C MET A 123 10.30 -8.68 12.63
N ILE A 124 9.29 -9.43 12.18
CA ILE A 124 8.00 -9.55 12.86
C ILE A 124 8.19 -10.15 14.25
N ASP A 125 9.03 -11.18 14.38
CA ASP A 125 9.33 -11.77 15.69
C ASP A 125 9.97 -10.77 16.65
N LYS A 126 10.96 -10.01 16.17
CA LYS A 126 11.66 -8.99 16.97
C LYS A 126 10.77 -7.82 17.36
N ASP A 127 9.99 -7.27 16.41
CA ASP A 127 9.31 -5.98 16.57
C ASP A 127 7.90 -6.12 17.15
N ILE A 128 7.26 -7.29 16.96
CA ILE A 128 5.91 -7.62 17.42
C ILE A 128 5.93 -8.82 18.36
N GLY A 129 6.52 -9.92 17.91
CA GLY A 129 6.51 -11.25 18.55
C GLY A 129 5.39 -12.14 17.99
N TRP A 130 5.77 -13.28 17.42
CA TRP A 130 4.80 -14.23 16.85
C TRP A 130 3.81 -14.80 17.88
N ASN A 131 4.14 -14.79 19.16
CA ASN A 131 3.24 -15.18 20.25
C ASN A 131 2.11 -14.19 20.49
N LYS A 132 2.22 -12.95 19.97
CA LYS A 132 1.20 -11.91 20.03
C LYS A 132 0.31 -11.89 18.77
N ILE A 133 0.55 -12.74 17.79
CA ILE A 133 -0.20 -12.84 16.54
C ILE A 133 -0.94 -14.19 16.53
N ASP A 134 -2.26 -14.14 16.41
CA ASP A 134 -3.10 -15.34 16.35
C ASP A 134 -3.36 -15.75 14.89
N VAL A 135 -3.50 -14.77 13.99
CA VAL A 135 -3.85 -14.98 12.56
C VAL A 135 -3.10 -14.00 11.70
N VAL A 136 -2.69 -14.43 10.52
CA VAL A 136 -2.11 -13.59 9.46
C VAL A 136 -3.18 -13.30 8.40
N ALA A 137 -3.39 -12.04 8.04
CA ALA A 137 -4.37 -11.61 7.05
C ALA A 137 -3.70 -10.99 5.84
N GLY A 138 -3.98 -11.50 4.63
CA GLY A 138 -3.53 -10.87 3.38
C GLY A 138 -4.58 -9.90 2.83
N GLY A 139 -4.18 -8.68 2.43
CA GLY A 139 -5.06 -7.77 1.70
C GLY A 139 -5.18 -8.18 0.22
N GLU A 140 -6.39 -8.13 -0.33
CA GLU A 140 -6.63 -8.45 -1.75
C GLU A 140 -6.02 -7.35 -2.64
N THR A 141 -5.18 -7.69 -3.63
CA THR A 141 -4.82 -9.01 -4.14
C THR A 141 -3.38 -9.35 -3.78
N ALA A 142 -2.49 -8.35 -3.72
CA ALA A 142 -1.04 -8.55 -3.64
C ALA A 142 -0.58 -9.03 -2.26
N GLY A 143 -1.31 -8.70 -1.19
CA GLY A 143 -1.00 -9.17 0.16
C GLY A 143 -1.25 -10.65 0.37
N ILE A 144 -2.14 -11.27 -0.40
CA ILE A 144 -2.52 -12.68 -0.22
C ILE A 144 -1.33 -13.64 -0.30
N PRO A 145 -0.51 -13.64 -1.38
CA PRO A 145 0.61 -14.57 -1.46
C PRO A 145 1.66 -14.36 -0.37
N PHE A 146 1.95 -13.12 0.00
CA PHE A 146 2.92 -12.82 1.05
C PHE A 146 2.43 -13.22 2.44
N ALA A 147 1.15 -13.04 2.72
CA ALA A 147 0.51 -13.55 3.93
C ALA A 147 0.58 -15.08 3.99
N ALA A 148 0.34 -15.77 2.86
CA ALA A 148 0.42 -17.22 2.79
C ALA A 148 1.84 -17.73 3.09
N PHE A 149 2.87 -17.11 2.51
CA PHE A 149 4.26 -17.48 2.78
C PHE A 149 4.64 -17.26 4.24
N LEU A 150 4.27 -16.11 4.82
CA LEU A 150 4.57 -15.80 6.23
C LEU A 150 3.80 -16.71 7.19
N ALA A 151 2.52 -16.96 6.93
CA ALA A 151 1.70 -17.84 7.76
C ALA A 151 2.25 -19.27 7.78
N ALA A 152 2.68 -19.78 6.61
CA ALA A 152 3.29 -21.10 6.51
C ALA A 152 4.62 -21.17 7.29
N LEU A 153 5.51 -20.18 7.14
CA LEU A 153 6.79 -20.13 7.86
C LEU A 153 6.58 -19.99 9.38
N ALA A 154 5.64 -19.16 9.81
CA ALA A 154 5.34 -18.92 11.22
C ALA A 154 4.40 -19.97 11.83
N LYS A 155 3.89 -20.93 11.04
CA LYS A 155 2.88 -21.93 11.44
C LYS A 155 1.65 -21.28 12.06
N LYS A 156 1.13 -20.21 11.43
CA LYS A 156 -0.04 -19.47 11.88
C LYS A 156 -1.24 -19.71 10.97
N PRO A 157 -2.47 -19.67 11.48
CA PRO A 157 -3.66 -19.57 10.65
C PRO A 157 -3.58 -18.36 9.71
N MET A 158 -4.17 -18.52 8.51
CA MET A 158 -4.24 -17.47 7.51
C MET A 158 -5.68 -17.21 7.10
N ILE A 159 -5.97 -15.93 6.84
CA ILE A 159 -7.19 -15.44 6.18
C ILE A 159 -6.79 -14.45 5.10
N TYR A 160 -7.74 -14.03 4.25
CA TYR A 160 -7.53 -12.83 3.46
C TYR A 160 -8.75 -11.91 3.47
N VAL A 161 -8.50 -10.63 3.18
CA VAL A 161 -9.50 -9.56 3.22
C VAL A 161 -9.73 -9.05 1.82
N ARG A 162 -10.98 -9.09 1.37
CA ARG A 162 -11.41 -8.59 0.06
C ARG A 162 -11.51 -7.07 0.06
N LYS A 163 -11.30 -6.46 -1.11
CA LYS A 163 -11.55 -5.03 -1.31
C LYS A 163 -13.02 -4.70 -1.18
N GLU A 164 -13.87 -5.57 -1.74
CA GLU A 164 -15.31 -5.39 -1.77
C GLU A 164 -16.01 -6.49 -0.95
N PRO A 165 -17.09 -6.18 -0.23
CA PRO A 165 -17.85 -7.17 0.48
C PRO A 165 -18.58 -8.13 -0.47
N LYS A 166 -18.62 -9.42 -0.12
CA LYS A 166 -19.40 -10.45 -0.80
C LYS A 166 -20.67 -10.72 0.02
N GLY A 167 -21.75 -9.99 -0.30
CA GLY A 167 -23.00 -10.07 0.47
C GLY A 167 -22.97 -9.23 1.74
N PHE A 168 -23.70 -9.69 2.76
CA PHE A 168 -23.91 -8.96 4.01
C PHE A 168 -23.34 -9.68 5.22
N GLY A 169 -23.16 -8.94 6.32
CA GLY A 169 -22.76 -9.50 7.61
C GLY A 169 -21.30 -9.21 7.98
N ARG A 170 -20.96 -9.64 9.19
CA ARG A 170 -19.66 -9.37 9.84
C ARG A 170 -18.46 -9.87 9.03
N MET A 171 -18.61 -11.00 8.36
CA MET A 171 -17.56 -11.68 7.59
C MET A 171 -17.63 -11.40 6.08
N ALA A 172 -18.42 -10.43 5.63
CA ALA A 172 -18.66 -10.20 4.20
C ALA A 172 -17.40 -9.95 3.34
N GLN A 173 -16.32 -9.46 3.96
CA GLN A 173 -15.02 -9.23 3.32
C GLN A 173 -13.92 -10.21 3.75
N ILE A 174 -14.21 -11.16 4.65
CA ILE A 174 -13.21 -12.08 5.19
C ILE A 174 -13.39 -13.46 4.57
N GLU A 175 -12.33 -13.99 4.01
CA GLU A 175 -12.26 -15.38 3.56
C GLU A 175 -11.33 -16.17 4.47
N GLY A 176 -11.81 -17.31 4.95
CA GLY A 176 -11.19 -18.12 5.99
C GLY A 176 -11.96 -18.06 7.31
N ASP A 177 -11.41 -18.71 8.34
CA ASP A 177 -12.05 -18.76 9.68
C ASP A 177 -11.41 -17.73 10.61
N LEU A 178 -12.18 -16.71 10.98
CA LEU A 178 -11.78 -15.67 11.93
C LEU A 178 -12.74 -15.58 13.11
N LYS A 179 -12.26 -15.95 14.29
CA LYS A 179 -13.04 -15.80 15.53
C LYS A 179 -12.90 -14.38 16.10
N PRO A 180 -13.94 -13.85 16.76
CA PRO A 180 -13.88 -12.56 17.46
C PRO A 180 -12.72 -12.50 18.46
N GLY A 181 -12.17 -11.30 18.62
CA GLY A 181 -11.10 -11.02 19.59
C GLY A 181 -9.71 -11.50 19.19
N LYS A 182 -9.53 -12.19 18.06
CA LYS A 182 -8.22 -12.63 17.56
C LYS A 182 -7.33 -11.46 17.20
N ARG A 183 -6.04 -11.59 17.53
CA ARG A 183 -4.99 -10.62 17.17
C ARG A 183 -4.50 -10.92 15.75
N VAL A 184 -4.71 -9.98 14.85
CA VAL A 184 -4.47 -10.16 13.43
C VAL A 184 -3.33 -9.25 12.97
N LEU A 185 -2.34 -9.83 12.30
CA LEU A 185 -1.32 -9.09 11.53
C LEU A 185 -1.84 -8.93 10.10
N LEU A 186 -2.05 -7.69 9.65
CA LEU A 186 -2.32 -7.40 8.24
C LEU A 186 -1.01 -7.42 7.46
N VAL A 187 -0.99 -8.14 6.34
CA VAL A 187 0.17 -8.26 5.43
C VAL A 187 -0.20 -7.74 4.06
N GLU A 188 0.64 -6.87 3.52
CA GLU A 188 0.54 -6.33 2.17
C GLU A 188 1.92 -6.33 1.50
N ASP A 189 1.97 -6.08 0.19
CA ASP A 189 3.22 -6.00 -0.56
C ASP A 189 3.89 -4.64 -0.42
N LEU A 190 3.09 -3.57 -0.51
CA LEU A 190 3.55 -2.20 -0.65
C LEU A 190 2.67 -1.22 0.13
N ALA A 191 3.28 -0.22 0.75
CA ALA A 191 2.59 0.97 1.24
C ALA A 191 3.13 2.24 0.57
N THR A 192 2.23 3.00 -0.05
CA THR A 192 2.49 4.36 -0.56
C THR A 192 1.90 5.41 0.38
N ASP A 193 0.64 5.75 0.21
CA ASP A 193 -0.12 6.73 1.00
C ASP A 193 -0.98 6.08 2.11
N GLY A 194 -1.00 4.75 2.21
CA GLY A 194 -1.68 4.00 3.27
C GLY A 194 -3.20 3.78 3.08
N GLY A 195 -3.82 4.44 2.11
CA GLY A 195 -5.29 4.46 2.01
C GLY A 195 -5.98 3.10 1.82
N SER A 196 -5.40 2.20 1.02
CA SER A 196 -5.97 0.87 0.81
C SER A 196 -5.96 0.00 2.06
N LYS A 197 -4.96 0.20 2.95
CA LYS A 197 -4.83 -0.59 4.18
C LYS A 197 -5.94 -0.31 5.17
N LEU A 198 -6.45 0.93 5.21
CA LEU A 198 -7.57 1.30 6.07
C LEU A 198 -8.84 0.50 5.76
N VAL A 199 -9.13 0.26 4.48
CA VAL A 199 -10.29 -0.56 4.08
C VAL A 199 -10.19 -1.97 4.66
N PHE A 200 -9.02 -2.59 4.59
CA PHE A 200 -8.80 -3.92 5.16
C PHE A 200 -8.85 -3.93 6.69
N ILE A 201 -8.25 -2.91 7.32
CA ILE A 201 -8.27 -2.76 8.78
C ILE A 201 -9.71 -2.59 9.29
N GLU A 202 -10.52 -1.77 8.62
CA GLU A 202 -11.93 -1.58 8.96
C GLU A 202 -12.74 -2.87 8.82
N ALA A 203 -12.53 -3.62 7.74
CA ALA A 203 -13.18 -4.92 7.54
C ALA A 203 -12.81 -5.92 8.66
N LEU A 204 -11.53 -5.98 9.05
CA LEU A 204 -11.07 -6.81 10.15
C LEU A 204 -11.66 -6.37 11.50
N LYS A 205 -11.72 -5.06 11.75
CA LYS A 205 -12.36 -4.52 12.97
C LYS A 205 -13.87 -4.79 13.01
N LYS A 206 -14.58 -4.69 11.87
CA LYS A 206 -15.98 -5.11 11.75
C LYS A 206 -16.16 -6.59 12.05
N ALA A 207 -15.16 -7.41 11.73
CA ALA A 207 -15.11 -8.82 12.09
C ALA A 207 -14.67 -9.07 13.56
N GLU A 208 -14.61 -8.00 14.37
CA GLU A 208 -14.22 -8.01 15.78
C GLU A 208 -12.78 -8.49 16.04
N ALA A 209 -11.90 -8.36 15.03
CA ALA A 209 -10.49 -8.65 15.20
C ALA A 209 -9.75 -7.47 15.89
N LYS A 210 -8.67 -7.80 16.58
CA LYS A 210 -7.72 -6.83 17.12
C LYS A 210 -6.58 -6.65 16.12
N VAL A 211 -6.52 -5.50 15.46
CA VAL A 211 -5.50 -5.17 14.47
C VAL A 211 -4.70 -4.00 14.98
N THR A 212 -3.47 -4.24 15.37
CA THR A 212 -2.52 -3.24 15.90
C THR A 212 -1.30 -3.06 15.01
N ASP A 213 -1.08 -3.99 14.08
CA ASP A 213 0.12 -4.05 13.28
C ASP A 213 -0.20 -4.39 11.82
N CYS A 214 0.48 -3.69 10.90
CA CYS A 214 0.47 -3.94 9.47
C CYS A 214 1.91 -4.10 9.00
N PHE A 215 2.19 -5.18 8.26
CA PHE A 215 3.49 -5.44 7.66
C PHE A 215 3.43 -5.27 6.15
N VAL A 216 4.48 -4.66 5.58
CA VAL A 216 4.70 -4.57 4.12
C VAL A 216 6.14 -4.94 3.78
N ILE A 217 6.37 -5.46 2.58
CA ILE A 217 7.73 -5.68 2.07
C ILE A 217 8.42 -4.34 1.84
N PHE A 218 7.68 -3.39 1.24
CA PHE A 218 8.25 -2.10 0.85
C PHE A 218 7.33 -0.94 1.21
N HIS A 219 7.90 0.10 1.80
CA HIS A 219 7.21 1.35 2.08
C HIS A 219 7.86 2.50 1.31
N TYR A 220 7.05 3.34 0.68
CA TYR A 220 7.59 4.49 -0.04
C TYR A 220 8.42 5.42 0.88
N GLY A 221 7.98 5.62 2.13
CA GLY A 221 8.75 6.36 3.13
C GLY A 221 8.96 7.85 2.85
N ILE A 222 8.21 8.40 1.90
CA ILE A 222 8.28 9.80 1.46
C ILE A 222 6.95 10.55 1.63
N PHE A 223 5.91 9.84 2.04
CA PHE A 223 4.59 10.39 2.31
C PHE A 223 4.25 10.20 3.79
N PRO A 224 4.47 11.22 4.64
CA PRO A 224 4.22 11.12 6.10
C PRO A 224 2.80 10.66 6.43
N GLN A 225 1.83 11.08 5.62
CA GLN A 225 0.41 10.78 5.79
C GLN A 225 0.13 9.27 5.87
N SER A 226 0.95 8.42 5.24
CA SER A 226 0.77 6.97 5.27
C SER A 226 0.91 6.39 6.68
N ILE A 227 1.87 6.89 7.44
CA ILE A 227 2.12 6.48 8.83
C ILE A 227 1.08 7.11 9.76
N GLU A 228 0.82 8.41 9.59
CA GLU A 228 -0.15 9.16 10.41
C GLU A 228 -1.56 8.58 10.33
N MET A 229 -2.02 8.22 9.13
CA MET A 229 -3.34 7.63 8.92
C MET A 229 -3.48 6.26 9.59
N LEU A 230 -2.47 5.41 9.49
CA LEU A 230 -2.48 4.10 10.14
C LEU A 230 -2.39 4.25 11.66
N ALA A 231 -1.54 5.16 12.15
CA ALA A 231 -1.40 5.45 13.57
C ALA A 231 -2.69 6.01 14.17
N ALA A 232 -3.40 6.90 13.46
CA ALA A 232 -4.72 7.40 13.87
C ALA A 232 -5.75 6.25 13.98
N GLY A 233 -5.61 5.22 13.16
CA GLY A 233 -6.37 3.97 13.26
C GLY A 233 -5.87 3.00 14.34
N GLY A 234 -4.85 3.38 15.13
CA GLY A 234 -4.23 2.51 16.15
C GLY A 234 -3.40 1.37 15.57
N VAL A 235 -2.90 1.50 14.34
CA VAL A 235 -2.13 0.48 13.64
C VAL A 235 -0.73 0.99 13.33
N LYS A 236 0.28 0.23 13.75
CA LYS A 236 1.69 0.48 13.44
C LYS A 236 2.07 -0.18 12.12
N LEU A 237 2.73 0.58 11.24
CA LEU A 237 3.29 0.07 10.00
C LEU A 237 4.72 -0.47 10.22
N HIS A 238 4.98 -1.68 9.76
CA HIS A 238 6.30 -2.30 9.71
C HIS A 238 6.67 -2.56 8.25
N ALA A 239 7.86 -2.13 7.84
CA ALA A 239 8.33 -2.30 6.48
C ALA A 239 9.76 -2.84 6.45
N LEU A 240 10.05 -3.79 5.56
CA LEU A 240 11.40 -4.33 5.41
C LEU A 240 12.35 -3.32 4.79
N ALA A 241 11.91 -2.60 3.75
CA ALA A 241 12.71 -1.63 3.03
C ALA A 241 11.89 -0.42 2.60
N THR A 242 12.59 0.67 2.32
CA THR A 242 12.04 1.94 1.83
C THR A 242 12.73 2.36 0.53
N TRP A 243 12.23 3.42 -0.11
CA TRP A 243 12.93 4.01 -1.26
C TRP A 243 14.33 4.53 -0.93
N TRP A 244 14.57 4.97 0.30
CA TRP A 244 15.90 5.40 0.72
C TRP A 244 16.88 4.23 0.78
N ASP A 245 16.45 3.07 1.28
CA ASP A 245 17.24 1.83 1.27
C ASP A 245 17.49 1.36 -0.18
N ALA A 246 16.50 1.49 -1.06
CA ALA A 246 16.62 1.13 -2.48
C ALA A 246 17.58 2.06 -3.23
N LEU A 247 17.53 3.38 -2.97
CA LEU A 247 18.45 4.35 -3.55
C LEU A 247 19.90 4.10 -3.12
N GLU A 248 20.13 3.81 -1.82
CA GLU A 248 21.45 3.44 -1.31
C GLU A 248 21.98 2.17 -1.99
N ALA A 249 21.14 1.14 -2.12
CA ALA A 249 21.52 -0.10 -2.80
C ALA A 249 21.79 0.14 -4.30
N ALA A 250 20.96 0.93 -4.97
CA ALA A 250 21.13 1.26 -6.39
C ALA A 250 22.42 2.00 -6.65
N GLN A 251 22.80 2.95 -5.80
CA GLN A 251 24.06 3.68 -5.88
C GLN A 251 25.25 2.77 -5.63
N LYS A 252 25.20 1.98 -4.56
CA LYS A 252 26.31 1.10 -4.14
C LYS A 252 26.61 0.03 -5.18
N HIS A 253 25.60 -0.54 -5.79
CA HIS A 253 25.73 -1.67 -6.73
C HIS A 253 25.56 -1.25 -8.21
N LYS A 254 25.49 0.07 -8.50
CA LYS A 254 25.44 0.66 -9.85
C LYS A 254 24.25 0.16 -10.70
N TYR A 255 23.08 0.01 -10.09
CA TYR A 255 21.85 -0.34 -10.83
C TYR A 255 21.26 0.85 -11.61
N PHE A 256 21.47 2.07 -11.12
CA PHE A 256 21.07 3.30 -11.80
C PHE A 256 22.31 4.07 -12.23
N ASP A 257 22.20 4.76 -13.35
CA ASP A 257 23.19 5.74 -13.76
C ASP A 257 23.16 6.99 -12.86
N GLU A 258 24.09 7.90 -13.08
CA GLU A 258 24.22 9.12 -12.27
C GLU A 258 22.96 10.00 -12.34
N ARG A 259 22.35 10.10 -13.53
CA ARG A 259 21.10 10.82 -13.71
C ARG A 259 19.93 10.16 -12.98
N GLY A 260 19.79 8.86 -13.10
CA GLY A 260 18.77 8.10 -12.39
C GLY A 260 18.87 8.25 -10.87
N LEU A 261 20.10 8.23 -10.33
CA LEU A 261 20.34 8.46 -8.90
C LEU A 261 19.96 9.88 -8.48
N THR A 262 20.34 10.88 -9.26
CA THR A 262 20.05 12.29 -8.98
C THR A 262 18.56 12.58 -9.01
N GLU A 263 17.86 12.15 -10.06
CA GLU A 263 16.42 12.36 -10.22
C GLU A 263 15.60 11.58 -9.19
N THR A 264 16.04 10.35 -8.87
CA THR A 264 15.40 9.58 -7.80
C THR A 264 15.55 10.31 -6.48
N ARG A 265 16.72 10.78 -6.11
CA ARG A 265 16.96 11.54 -4.89
C ARG A 265 16.08 12.80 -4.82
N ALA A 266 16.06 13.60 -5.89
CA ALA A 266 15.25 14.81 -5.98
C ALA A 266 13.74 14.50 -5.77
N PHE A 267 13.26 13.41 -6.37
CA PHE A 267 11.89 12.96 -6.15
C PHE A 267 11.63 12.54 -4.71
N LEU A 268 12.54 11.79 -4.08
CA LEU A 268 12.35 11.35 -2.68
C LEU A 268 12.35 12.51 -1.69
N GLU A 269 13.10 13.59 -1.98
CA GLU A 269 13.18 14.78 -1.14
C GLU A 269 11.98 15.71 -1.30
N ALA A 270 11.47 15.85 -2.54
CA ALA A 270 10.37 16.77 -2.86
C ALA A 270 9.41 16.16 -3.91
N PRO A 271 8.64 15.10 -3.56
CA PRO A 271 7.89 14.32 -4.55
C PRO A 271 6.80 15.11 -5.28
N GLU A 272 6.14 16.04 -4.60
CA GLU A 272 5.10 16.87 -5.22
C GLU A 272 5.72 17.89 -6.20
N GLN A 273 6.82 18.54 -5.81
CA GLN A 273 7.52 19.50 -6.65
C GLN A 273 8.13 18.81 -7.87
N TRP A 274 8.79 17.67 -7.66
CA TRP A 274 9.35 16.89 -8.76
C TRP A 274 8.25 16.47 -9.74
N SER A 275 7.15 15.96 -9.24
CA SER A 275 6.00 15.54 -10.04
C SER A 275 5.43 16.69 -10.89
N ALA A 276 5.24 17.86 -10.30
CA ALA A 276 4.73 19.05 -11.00
C ALA A 276 5.65 19.47 -12.16
N ASN A 277 6.97 19.38 -11.96
CA ASN A 277 7.97 19.75 -12.96
C ASN A 277 8.09 18.71 -14.11
N HIS A 278 7.54 17.50 -13.93
CA HIS A 278 7.67 16.38 -14.85
C HIS A 278 6.32 15.87 -15.39
N GLY A 279 5.35 16.77 -15.55
CA GLY A 279 4.06 16.46 -16.17
C GLY A 279 3.04 15.77 -15.26
N GLY A 280 3.33 15.68 -13.97
CA GLY A 280 2.38 15.19 -12.99
C GLY A 280 1.26 16.20 -12.74
N ARG A 281 0.09 15.67 -12.40
CA ARG A 281 -1.06 16.47 -11.95
C ARG A 281 -1.18 16.38 -10.44
N PRO A 282 -1.65 17.43 -9.75
CA PRO A 282 -1.95 17.32 -8.35
C PRO A 282 -2.95 16.16 -8.13
N PRO A 283 -2.81 15.38 -7.05
CA PRO A 283 -3.76 14.32 -6.75
C PRO A 283 -5.17 14.94 -6.65
N ALA A 284 -6.12 14.29 -7.31
CA ALA A 284 -7.53 14.69 -7.19
C ALA A 284 -7.90 14.76 -5.70
N PRO A 285 -8.67 15.79 -5.27
CA PRO A 285 -9.17 15.83 -3.91
C PRO A 285 -9.85 14.49 -3.62
N ARG A 286 -9.39 13.78 -2.59
CA ARG A 286 -10.07 12.55 -2.17
C ARG A 286 -11.52 12.92 -1.88
N ALA A 287 -12.44 12.42 -2.70
CA ALA A 287 -13.84 12.39 -2.33
C ALA A 287 -13.85 11.73 -0.93
N MET A 288 -14.26 12.48 0.08
CA MET A 288 -14.49 11.93 1.40
C MET A 288 -15.39 10.74 1.19
N LEU A 289 -14.90 9.54 1.52
CA LEU A 289 -15.70 8.33 1.51
C LEU A 289 -16.94 8.67 2.34
N GLY A 290 -18.07 8.75 1.63
CA GLY A 290 -19.35 9.14 2.21
C GLY A 290 -19.64 8.27 3.43
N ARG A 291 -20.17 8.94 4.42
CA ARG A 291 -20.64 8.39 5.70
C ARG A 291 -21.65 7.27 5.48
#